data_5b0c5b8e6766e2cdfafa1686a33b1bf7
#
_entry.id   5b0c5b8e6766e2cdfafa1686a33b1bf7
#
_cell.length_a   1.000
_cell.length_b   1.000
_cell.length_c   1.000
_cell.angle_alpha   90.00
_cell.angle_beta   90.00
_cell.angle_gamma   90.00
#
_symmetry.space_group_name_H-M   'P 1'
#
loop_
_entity.id
_entity.type
_entity.pdbx_description
1 polymer ?
#
loop_
_entity_poly.entity_id
_entity_poly.type
_entity_poly.pdbx_seq_one_letter_code
_entity_poly.pdbx_strand_id
1 'polypeptide(L)'
;MNFSKVKNKLQANNLNIKDYLTYLTRKGVTPLMRGIYISLYRFNKIKIPFFKGKNTRIIHSNHLITGRFCYIGDFSYINCLSKKGVKLGDRVTIREFAWLQITSDTSNLGEGIVIGNETYIGPRCNLGAAALLSIGDKCQIGAGVSFIAENHSFSANSAIFEQGVTRKGITVGNDCWIGNNVIILDGVNIGDGVVIGAGAVVTKDIPANSVAVGNPARILKERH
;
A
#
# COMPACT_ATOMS: atom_id res chain seq x y z
N MET A 1 -9.12 23.19 18.87
CA MET A 1 -8.91 23.50 17.44
C MET A 1 -8.99 25.00 17.27
N ASN A 2 -7.93 25.68 16.80
CA ASN A 2 -7.90 27.15 16.77
C ASN A 2 -8.72 27.64 15.55
N PHE A 3 -9.88 28.27 15.81
CA PHE A 3 -10.86 28.68 14.79
C PHE A 3 -10.27 29.68 13.77
N SER A 4 -9.33 30.53 14.19
CA SER A 4 -8.65 31.49 13.30
C SER A 4 -7.75 30.78 12.26
N LYS A 5 -7.05 29.72 12.63
CA LYS A 5 -6.25 28.91 11.68
C LYS A 5 -7.12 28.20 10.64
N VAL A 6 -8.30 27.73 11.04
CA VAL A 6 -9.25 27.10 10.11
C VAL A 6 -9.79 28.13 9.12
N LYS A 7 -10.21 29.32 9.61
CA LYS A 7 -10.73 30.41 8.77
C LYS A 7 -9.70 30.87 7.73
N ASN A 8 -8.44 31.08 8.15
CA ASN A 8 -7.35 31.45 7.25
C ASN A 8 -7.07 30.37 6.17
N LYS A 9 -7.15 29.10 6.54
CA LYS A 9 -6.96 27.99 5.62
C LYS A 9 -8.09 27.87 4.59
N LEU A 10 -9.33 28.17 5.01
CA LEU A 10 -10.49 28.20 4.12
C LEU A 10 -10.38 29.35 3.12
N GLN A 11 -10.03 30.56 3.59
CA GLN A 11 -9.86 31.74 2.75
C GLN A 11 -8.70 31.56 1.74
N ALA A 12 -7.56 31.02 2.18
CA ALA A 12 -6.40 30.79 1.31
C ALA A 12 -6.66 29.78 0.18
N ASN A 13 -7.68 28.92 0.33
CA ASN A 13 -8.01 27.88 -0.67
C ASN A 13 -9.39 28.10 -1.31
N ASN A 14 -10.04 29.24 -1.13
CA ASN A 14 -11.39 29.55 -1.63
C ASN A 14 -12.43 28.47 -1.24
N LEU A 15 -12.29 27.86 -0.05
CA LEU A 15 -13.20 26.86 0.46
C LEU A 15 -14.26 27.51 1.35
N ASN A 16 -15.53 27.15 1.15
CA ASN A 16 -16.58 27.53 2.08
C ASN A 16 -16.63 26.56 3.28
N ILE A 17 -17.32 27.00 4.35
CA ILE A 17 -17.44 26.20 5.58
C ILE A 17 -18.14 24.87 5.35
N LYS A 18 -19.08 24.77 4.41
CA LYS A 18 -19.81 23.55 4.07
C LYS A 18 -18.91 22.52 3.43
N ASP A 19 -18.02 22.94 2.52
CA ASP A 19 -17.02 22.04 1.90
C ASP A 19 -16.06 21.48 2.93
N TYR A 20 -15.60 22.34 3.85
CA TYR A 20 -14.72 21.94 4.94
C TYR A 20 -15.39 20.95 5.90
N LEU A 21 -16.64 21.19 6.31
CA LEU A 21 -17.40 20.27 7.14
C LEU A 21 -17.66 18.93 6.42
N THR A 22 -17.97 18.99 5.13
CA THR A 22 -18.12 17.78 4.29
C THR A 22 -16.82 16.99 4.23
N TYR A 23 -15.69 17.66 4.04
CA TYR A 23 -14.38 17.02 4.07
C TYR A 23 -14.08 16.38 5.42
N LEU A 24 -14.27 17.12 6.53
CA LEU A 24 -14.05 16.59 7.88
C LEU A 24 -14.92 15.37 8.19
N THR A 25 -16.20 15.40 7.81
CA THR A 25 -17.09 14.27 8.05
C THR A 25 -16.71 13.06 7.20
N ARG A 26 -16.46 13.25 5.92
CA ARG A 26 -16.17 12.16 4.98
C ARG A 26 -14.78 11.55 5.14
N LYS A 27 -13.75 12.35 5.42
CA LYS A 27 -12.36 11.89 5.53
C LYS A 27 -11.86 11.76 6.98
N GLY A 28 -12.58 12.31 7.94
CA GLY A 28 -12.20 12.28 9.36
C GLY A 28 -13.20 11.52 10.23
N VAL A 29 -14.32 12.14 10.60
CA VAL A 29 -15.23 11.64 11.64
C VAL A 29 -15.80 10.27 11.29
N THR A 30 -16.42 10.12 10.12
CA THR A 30 -17.11 8.89 9.75
C THR A 30 -16.14 7.69 9.57
N PRO A 31 -14.98 7.83 8.89
CA PRO A 31 -13.98 6.78 8.86
C PRO A 31 -13.41 6.42 10.23
N LEU A 32 -13.22 7.41 11.12
CA LEU A 32 -12.76 7.18 12.48
C LEU A 32 -13.75 6.32 13.27
N MET A 33 -15.05 6.63 13.22
CA MET A 33 -16.09 5.85 13.90
C MET A 33 -16.10 4.38 13.44
N ARG A 34 -15.95 4.15 12.12
CA ARG A 34 -15.82 2.78 11.59
C ARG A 34 -14.52 2.11 12.02
N GLY A 35 -13.44 2.89 12.14
CA GLY A 35 -12.15 2.41 12.64
C GLY A 35 -12.21 2.03 14.11
N ILE A 36 -12.86 2.83 14.95
CA ILE A 36 -13.09 2.51 16.38
C ILE A 36 -13.85 1.19 16.50
N TYR A 37 -14.91 0.99 15.74
CA TYR A 37 -15.68 -0.25 15.78
C TYR A 37 -14.82 -1.50 15.58
N ILE A 38 -13.97 -1.53 14.55
CA ILE A 38 -13.06 -2.67 14.34
C ILE A 38 -11.97 -2.76 15.41
N SER A 39 -11.51 -1.64 15.94
CA SER A 39 -10.46 -1.59 16.96
C SER A 39 -10.93 -2.15 18.30
N LEU A 40 -12.21 -2.01 18.65
CA LEU A 40 -12.79 -2.60 19.87
C LEU A 40 -12.67 -4.13 19.88
N TYR A 41 -12.80 -4.78 18.72
CA TYR A 41 -12.61 -6.22 18.58
C TYR A 41 -11.14 -6.64 18.44
N ARG A 42 -10.21 -5.69 18.20
CA ARG A 42 -8.80 -5.95 17.91
C ARG A 42 -7.86 -5.00 18.68
N PHE A 43 -8.22 -4.70 19.91
CA PHE A 43 -7.62 -3.66 20.77
C PHE A 43 -6.09 -3.70 20.82
N ASN A 44 -5.47 -4.87 20.88
CA ASN A 44 -4.02 -5.01 20.96
C ASN A 44 -3.30 -4.94 19.61
N LYS A 45 -4.01 -4.97 18.48
CA LYS A 45 -3.44 -5.07 17.13
C LYS A 45 -3.70 -3.83 16.28
N ILE A 46 -4.86 -3.18 16.44
CA ILE A 46 -5.25 -2.01 15.68
C ILE A 46 -5.22 -0.79 16.60
N LYS A 47 -4.19 0.05 16.46
CA LYS A 47 -4.02 1.24 17.29
C LYS A 47 -4.92 2.38 16.83
N ILE A 48 -5.50 3.11 17.78
CA ILE A 48 -6.35 4.28 17.54
C ILE A 48 -5.47 5.54 17.53
N PRO A 49 -5.75 6.55 16.67
CA PRO A 49 -6.80 6.59 15.65
C PRO A 49 -6.53 5.70 14.43
N PHE A 50 -7.56 4.96 14.00
CA PHE A 50 -7.58 4.20 12.76
C PHE A 50 -8.82 4.64 11.94
N PHE A 51 -8.63 4.93 10.67
CA PHE A 51 -9.66 5.44 9.78
C PHE A 51 -10.01 4.42 8.71
N LYS A 52 -11.25 3.91 8.76
CA LYS A 52 -11.76 2.92 7.82
C LYS A 52 -12.79 3.55 6.87
N GLY A 53 -12.53 3.49 5.60
CA GLY A 53 -13.39 3.97 4.52
C GLY A 53 -14.74 3.24 4.44
N LYS A 54 -15.66 3.82 3.65
CA LYS A 54 -16.96 3.24 3.35
C LYS A 54 -16.78 1.99 2.49
N ASN A 55 -17.58 0.95 2.75
CA ASN A 55 -17.56 -0.32 1.99
C ASN A 55 -16.19 -1.00 1.90
N THR A 56 -15.23 -0.62 2.74
CA THR A 56 -13.94 -1.29 2.85
C THR A 56 -14.13 -2.64 3.53
N ARG A 57 -13.65 -3.70 2.90
CA ARG A 57 -13.69 -5.08 3.42
C ARG A 57 -12.32 -5.46 3.96
N ILE A 58 -12.23 -5.74 5.25
CA ILE A 58 -11.01 -6.27 5.89
C ILE A 58 -11.33 -7.69 6.37
N ILE A 59 -10.80 -8.66 5.65
CA ILE A 59 -11.02 -10.09 5.91
C ILE A 59 -9.85 -10.61 6.73
N HIS A 60 -10.13 -11.50 7.69
CA HIS A 60 -9.15 -12.06 8.64
C HIS A 60 -8.40 -10.95 9.40
N SER A 61 -9.15 -9.96 9.91
CA SER A 61 -8.60 -8.80 10.64
C SER A 61 -7.78 -9.16 11.88
N ASN A 62 -7.86 -10.40 12.38
CA ASN A 62 -6.96 -10.93 13.41
C ASN A 62 -5.48 -11.00 12.98
N HIS A 63 -5.21 -10.94 11.68
CA HIS A 63 -3.87 -10.86 11.10
C HIS A 63 -3.48 -9.43 10.68
N LEU A 64 -4.32 -8.41 10.99
CA LEU A 64 -3.99 -7.00 10.75
C LEU A 64 -3.38 -6.38 12.00
N ILE A 65 -2.22 -5.75 11.85
CA ILE A 65 -1.56 -4.93 12.87
C ILE A 65 -1.38 -3.54 12.29
N THR A 66 -1.80 -2.49 13.00
CA THR A 66 -1.61 -1.12 12.54
C THR A 66 -0.97 -0.25 13.61
N GLY A 67 -0.16 0.71 13.17
CA GLY A 67 0.21 1.88 13.94
C GLY A 67 -0.97 2.84 14.09
N ARG A 68 -0.68 4.05 14.61
CA ARG A 68 -1.64 5.13 14.81
C ARG A 68 -1.83 5.94 13.53
N PHE A 69 -3.00 6.59 13.41
CA PHE A 69 -3.34 7.50 12.31
C PHE A 69 -3.33 6.82 10.92
N CYS A 70 -3.49 5.50 10.87
CA CYS A 70 -3.62 4.79 9.60
C CYS A 70 -4.99 5.04 8.96
N TYR A 71 -5.00 5.19 7.64
CA TYR A 71 -6.20 5.35 6.83
C TYR A 71 -6.27 4.27 5.76
N ILE A 72 -7.41 3.59 5.65
CA ILE A 72 -7.73 2.68 4.54
C ILE A 72 -8.97 3.23 3.84
N GLY A 73 -8.83 3.59 2.57
CA GLY A 73 -9.81 4.28 1.74
C GLY A 73 -11.03 3.45 1.39
N ASP A 74 -12.04 4.14 0.86
CA ASP A 74 -13.33 3.56 0.49
C ASP A 74 -13.19 2.43 -0.54
N PHE A 75 -14.07 1.44 -0.49
CA PHE A 75 -14.17 0.33 -1.43
C PHE A 75 -12.88 -0.51 -1.58
N SER A 76 -11.98 -0.44 -0.61
CA SER A 76 -10.78 -1.27 -0.63
C SER A 76 -11.07 -2.68 -0.13
N TYR A 77 -10.32 -3.65 -0.65
CA TYR A 77 -10.37 -5.05 -0.24
C TYR A 77 -9.02 -5.45 0.36
N ILE A 78 -9.03 -5.88 1.61
CA ILE A 78 -7.82 -6.26 2.36
C ILE A 78 -8.03 -7.68 2.89
N ASN A 79 -7.39 -8.67 2.30
CA ASN A 79 -7.32 -10.01 2.87
C ASN A 79 -6.01 -10.17 3.64
N CYS A 80 -6.10 -10.29 4.96
CA CYS A 80 -4.93 -10.34 5.84
C CYS A 80 -4.43 -11.76 6.12
N LEU A 81 -5.09 -12.81 5.58
CA LEU A 81 -4.71 -14.19 5.84
C LEU A 81 -3.35 -14.51 5.24
N SER A 82 -2.35 -14.72 6.09
CA SER A 82 -0.99 -15.08 5.72
C SER A 82 -0.18 -15.46 6.95
N LYS A 83 1.04 -15.97 6.76
CA LYS A 83 1.92 -16.36 7.87
C LYS A 83 2.29 -15.18 8.77
N LYS A 84 2.60 -14.01 8.19
CA LYS A 84 3.05 -12.80 8.91
C LYS A 84 1.98 -11.72 9.05
N GLY A 85 0.84 -11.88 8.37
CA GLY A 85 -0.25 -10.90 8.35
C GLY A 85 0.04 -9.65 7.52
N VAL A 86 -0.78 -8.63 7.72
CA VAL A 86 -0.58 -7.27 7.17
C VAL A 86 -0.17 -6.37 8.33
N LYS A 87 0.98 -5.73 8.20
CA LYS A 87 1.52 -4.81 9.20
C LYS A 87 1.69 -3.42 8.61
N LEU A 88 1.05 -2.44 9.22
CA LEU A 88 1.14 -1.03 8.85
C LEU A 88 1.81 -0.26 9.98
N GLY A 89 2.81 0.54 9.65
CA GLY A 89 3.43 1.50 10.57
C GLY A 89 2.48 2.63 10.97
N ASP A 90 3.00 3.66 11.61
CA ASP A 90 2.24 4.87 11.94
C ASP A 90 1.97 5.72 10.69
N ARG A 91 0.81 6.39 10.62
CA ARG A 91 0.41 7.32 9.55
C ARG A 91 0.45 6.74 8.13
N VAL A 92 0.27 5.42 8.00
CA VAL A 92 0.12 4.80 6.68
C VAL A 92 -1.22 5.19 6.08
N THR A 93 -1.19 5.63 4.84
CA THR A 93 -2.40 5.94 4.06
C THR A 93 -2.51 4.98 2.87
N ILE A 94 -3.57 4.18 2.85
CA ILE A 94 -3.95 3.38 1.69
C ILE A 94 -5.21 4.01 1.11
N ARG A 95 -5.15 4.45 -0.15
CA ARG A 95 -6.25 5.14 -0.81
C ARG A 95 -7.33 4.19 -1.30
N GLU A 96 -8.34 4.77 -1.88
CA GLU A 96 -9.58 4.12 -2.31
C GLU A 96 -9.33 3.05 -3.39
N PHE A 97 -10.16 1.99 -3.40
CA PHE A 97 -10.11 0.89 -4.37
C PHE A 97 -8.79 0.10 -4.35
N ALA A 98 -8.02 0.16 -3.27
CA ALA A 98 -6.85 -0.71 -3.14
C ALA A 98 -7.26 -2.17 -2.98
N TRP A 99 -6.48 -3.07 -3.58
CA TRP A 99 -6.68 -4.51 -3.49
C TRP A 99 -5.42 -5.18 -2.93
N LEU A 100 -5.53 -5.70 -1.71
CA LEU A 100 -4.46 -6.41 -1.01
C LEU A 100 -4.85 -7.87 -0.89
N GLN A 101 -4.16 -8.72 -1.63
CA GLN A 101 -4.38 -10.17 -1.63
C GLN A 101 -3.05 -10.89 -1.43
N ILE A 102 -2.94 -11.67 -0.36
CA ILE A 102 -1.70 -12.37 -0.04
C ILE A 102 -1.74 -13.78 -0.64
N THR A 103 -2.84 -14.50 -0.43
CA THR A 103 -3.10 -15.77 -1.10
C THR A 103 -4.58 -16.11 -1.03
N SER A 104 -5.06 -16.94 -1.93
CA SER A 104 -6.39 -17.56 -1.87
C SER A 104 -6.33 -19.04 -1.47
N ASP A 105 -5.13 -19.61 -1.44
CA ASP A 105 -4.92 -21.03 -1.12
C ASP A 105 -4.50 -21.18 0.35
N THR A 106 -5.35 -21.84 1.13
CA THR A 106 -5.10 -22.10 2.56
C THR A 106 -4.07 -23.21 2.79
N SER A 107 -3.81 -24.05 1.81
CA SER A 107 -2.78 -25.09 1.88
C SER A 107 -1.37 -24.54 1.64
N ASN A 108 -1.27 -23.37 0.98
CA ASN A 108 0.00 -22.71 0.65
C ASN A 108 -0.07 -21.20 0.94
N LEU A 109 -0.18 -20.87 2.25
CA LEU A 109 -0.30 -19.49 2.71
C LEU A 109 0.89 -18.64 2.26
N GLY A 110 0.59 -17.44 1.78
CA GLY A 110 1.60 -16.44 1.48
C GLY A 110 2.26 -15.87 2.75
N GLU A 111 3.35 -15.12 2.54
CA GLU A 111 4.16 -14.60 3.64
C GLU A 111 3.51 -13.40 4.34
N GLY A 112 3.18 -12.32 3.61
CA GLY A 112 2.56 -11.14 4.21
C GLY A 112 2.94 -9.82 3.56
N ILE A 113 2.40 -8.73 4.14
CA ILE A 113 2.67 -7.35 3.71
C ILE A 113 3.13 -6.54 4.92
N VAL A 114 4.23 -5.81 4.74
CA VAL A 114 4.75 -4.84 5.73
C VAL A 114 4.89 -3.49 5.05
N ILE A 115 4.28 -2.45 5.63
CA ILE A 115 4.38 -1.08 5.13
C ILE A 115 4.88 -0.20 6.28
N GLY A 116 5.97 0.51 6.04
CA GLY A 116 6.63 1.41 6.99
C GLY A 116 5.82 2.67 7.31
N ASN A 117 6.35 3.48 8.20
CA ASN A 117 5.70 4.68 8.70
C ASN A 117 5.56 5.76 7.62
N GLU A 118 4.51 6.57 7.71
CA GLU A 118 4.31 7.76 6.86
C GLU A 118 4.25 7.45 5.35
N THR A 119 4.04 6.18 4.98
CA THR A 119 3.98 5.73 3.59
C THR A 119 2.56 5.89 3.04
N TYR A 120 2.50 6.44 1.83
CA TYR A 120 1.28 6.67 1.08
C TYR A 120 1.17 5.66 -0.08
N ILE A 121 0.06 4.95 -0.12
CA ILE A 121 -0.33 4.03 -1.22
C ILE A 121 -1.50 4.67 -1.97
N GLY A 122 -1.29 5.00 -3.23
CA GLY A 122 -2.26 5.64 -4.11
C GLY A 122 -3.51 4.81 -4.37
N PRO A 123 -4.54 5.40 -4.99
CA PRO A 123 -5.78 4.68 -5.29
C PRO A 123 -5.56 3.59 -6.34
N ARG A 124 -6.39 2.55 -6.29
CA ARG A 124 -6.37 1.42 -7.24
C ARG A 124 -5.04 0.65 -7.29
N CYS A 125 -4.23 0.72 -6.24
CA CYS A 125 -3.04 -0.11 -6.15
C CYS A 125 -3.42 -1.57 -5.90
N ASN A 126 -2.64 -2.47 -6.53
CA ASN A 126 -2.73 -3.91 -6.34
C ASN A 126 -1.48 -4.41 -5.62
N LEU A 127 -1.65 -4.98 -4.43
CA LEU A 127 -0.58 -5.56 -3.64
C LEU A 127 -0.79 -7.08 -3.56
N GLY A 128 -0.34 -7.78 -4.61
CA GLY A 128 -0.32 -9.23 -4.69
C GLY A 128 0.94 -9.78 -4.01
N ALA A 129 0.81 -10.29 -2.79
CA ALA A 129 1.94 -10.59 -1.90
C ALA A 129 1.99 -12.06 -1.47
N ALA A 130 1.98 -12.98 -2.42
CA ALA A 130 2.18 -14.39 -2.09
C ALA A 130 3.55 -14.65 -1.44
N ALA A 131 4.61 -13.99 -1.90
CA ALA A 131 5.83 -13.80 -1.12
C ALA A 131 5.72 -12.57 -0.21
N LEU A 132 6.76 -12.26 0.57
CA LEU A 132 6.80 -11.07 1.39
C LEU A 132 6.88 -9.81 0.52
N LEU A 133 5.94 -8.88 0.71
CA LEU A 133 6.03 -7.52 0.21
C LEU A 133 6.40 -6.60 1.38
N SER A 134 7.57 -5.96 1.29
CA SER A 134 8.04 -4.98 2.26
C SER A 134 8.21 -3.62 1.59
N ILE A 135 7.55 -2.60 2.13
CA ILE A 135 7.69 -1.19 1.69
C ILE A 135 8.16 -0.39 2.89
N GLY A 136 9.23 0.37 2.72
CA GLY A 136 9.85 1.19 3.77
C GLY A 136 9.03 2.39 4.20
N ASP A 137 9.67 3.24 4.98
CA ASP A 137 9.11 4.48 5.53
C ASP A 137 9.06 5.59 4.48
N LYS A 138 8.10 6.51 4.62
CA LYS A 138 7.98 7.77 3.85
C LYS A 138 7.90 7.60 2.33
N CYS A 139 7.48 6.43 1.86
CA CYS A 139 7.31 6.18 0.44
C CYS A 139 6.04 6.85 -0.12
N GLN A 140 6.13 7.31 -1.37
CA GLN A 140 5.02 7.87 -2.14
C GLN A 140 4.72 6.94 -3.32
N ILE A 141 3.70 6.11 -3.17
CA ILE A 141 3.29 5.16 -4.21
C ILE A 141 2.12 5.76 -4.99
N GLY A 142 2.29 5.90 -6.29
CA GLY A 142 1.31 6.48 -7.21
C GLY A 142 0.04 5.63 -7.37
N ALA A 143 -0.91 6.14 -8.14
CA ALA A 143 -2.14 5.42 -8.44
C ALA A 143 -1.89 4.22 -9.36
N GLY A 144 -2.63 3.12 -9.14
CA GLY A 144 -2.61 1.95 -10.03
C GLY A 144 -1.31 1.15 -10.02
N VAL A 145 -0.42 1.37 -9.05
CA VAL A 145 0.81 0.58 -8.93
C VAL A 145 0.46 -0.86 -8.58
N SER A 146 1.14 -1.82 -9.24
CA SER A 146 0.99 -3.26 -9.01
C SER A 146 2.29 -3.87 -8.51
N PHE A 147 2.22 -4.53 -7.35
CA PHE A 147 3.26 -5.39 -6.80
C PHE A 147 2.86 -6.84 -7.05
N ILE A 148 3.67 -7.60 -7.77
CA ILE A 148 3.39 -8.98 -8.16
C ILE A 148 4.48 -9.87 -7.57
N ALA A 149 4.31 -10.31 -6.32
CA ALA A 149 5.29 -11.08 -5.57
C ALA A 149 5.08 -12.60 -5.71
N GLU A 150 4.86 -13.06 -6.92
CA GLU A 150 4.76 -14.47 -7.31
C GLU A 150 4.89 -14.59 -8.82
N ASN A 151 5.58 -15.61 -9.30
CA ASN A 151 5.63 -15.97 -10.71
C ASN A 151 5.24 -17.44 -10.91
N HIS A 152 4.56 -17.77 -12.01
CA HIS A 152 4.40 -19.16 -12.42
C HIS A 152 5.69 -19.70 -13.03
N SER A 153 6.01 -20.97 -12.75
CA SER A 153 7.01 -21.69 -13.52
C SER A 153 6.45 -22.00 -14.89
N PHE A 154 7.28 -21.84 -15.94
CA PHE A 154 6.82 -21.91 -17.34
C PHE A 154 7.80 -22.65 -18.26
N SER A 155 8.40 -23.73 -17.78
CA SER A 155 9.21 -24.63 -18.64
C SER A 155 8.34 -25.19 -19.78
N ALA A 156 8.92 -25.35 -20.94
CA ALA A 156 8.21 -25.90 -22.11
C ALA A 156 7.84 -27.41 -21.98
N ASN A 157 8.31 -28.06 -20.93
CA ASN A 157 8.20 -29.52 -20.78
C ASN A 157 6.85 -30.00 -20.21
N SER A 158 6.03 -29.12 -19.66
CA SER A 158 4.72 -29.45 -19.07
C SER A 158 3.78 -28.24 -19.09
N ALA A 159 2.50 -28.47 -18.81
CA ALA A 159 1.52 -27.39 -18.71
C ALA A 159 1.89 -26.44 -17.55
N ILE A 160 1.75 -25.12 -17.76
CA ILE A 160 2.09 -24.10 -16.75
C ILE A 160 1.34 -24.35 -15.44
N PHE A 161 0.08 -24.76 -15.52
CA PHE A 161 -0.76 -25.07 -14.35
C PHE A 161 -0.14 -26.16 -13.42
N GLU A 162 0.62 -27.09 -13.98
CA GLU A 162 1.21 -28.22 -13.26
C GLU A 162 2.59 -27.91 -12.64
N GLN A 163 3.20 -26.78 -13.05
CA GLN A 163 4.59 -26.47 -12.67
C GLN A 163 4.72 -25.72 -11.34
N GLY A 164 3.60 -25.21 -10.81
CA GLY A 164 3.62 -24.44 -9.57
C GLY A 164 4.11 -23.00 -9.75
N VAL A 165 4.56 -22.39 -8.63
CA VAL A 165 4.92 -20.99 -8.54
C VAL A 165 6.24 -20.78 -7.85
N THR A 166 6.93 -19.68 -8.16
CA THR A 166 8.10 -19.19 -7.42
C THR A 166 7.75 -17.91 -6.65
N ARG A 167 8.31 -17.75 -5.45
CA ARG A 167 8.01 -16.67 -4.52
C ARG A 167 9.30 -16.15 -3.88
N LYS A 168 9.85 -15.06 -4.41
CA LYS A 168 11.08 -14.45 -3.91
C LYS A 168 10.79 -13.26 -2.99
N GLY A 169 9.73 -12.50 -3.28
CA GLY A 169 9.33 -11.31 -2.57
C GLY A 169 9.77 -10.02 -3.24
N ILE A 170 9.23 -8.91 -2.74
CA ILE A 170 9.55 -7.57 -3.21
C ILE A 170 9.94 -6.72 -2.01
N THR A 171 11.04 -6.00 -2.13
CA THR A 171 11.47 -5.00 -1.13
C THR A 171 11.55 -3.63 -1.77
N VAL A 172 10.93 -2.64 -1.13
CA VAL A 172 11.08 -1.21 -1.45
C VAL A 172 11.68 -0.53 -0.23
N GLY A 173 12.79 0.15 -0.42
CA GLY A 173 13.47 0.93 0.63
C GLY A 173 12.67 2.15 1.09
N ASN A 174 13.31 3.01 1.86
CA ASN A 174 12.71 4.22 2.41
C ASN A 174 12.75 5.37 1.41
N ASP A 175 11.90 6.39 1.60
CA ASP A 175 11.89 7.63 0.82
C ASP A 175 11.83 7.41 -0.71
N CYS A 176 11.09 6.39 -1.15
CA CYS A 176 10.92 6.08 -2.57
C CYS A 176 9.69 6.77 -3.16
N TRP A 177 9.81 7.22 -4.40
CA TRP A 177 8.67 7.68 -5.20
C TRP A 177 8.44 6.75 -6.38
N ILE A 178 7.32 6.01 -6.34
CA ILE A 178 6.89 5.12 -7.41
C ILE A 178 5.77 5.82 -8.18
N GLY A 179 6.00 6.11 -9.46
CA GLY A 179 5.05 6.77 -10.34
C GLY A 179 3.76 5.97 -10.57
N ASN A 180 2.75 6.59 -11.18
CA ASN A 180 1.49 5.93 -11.47
C ASN A 180 1.66 4.74 -12.42
N ASN A 181 0.84 3.69 -12.24
CA ASN A 181 0.78 2.51 -13.11
C ASN A 181 2.12 1.78 -13.27
N VAL A 182 3.01 1.88 -12.30
CA VAL A 182 4.24 1.08 -12.26
C VAL A 182 3.90 -0.36 -11.90
N ILE A 183 4.58 -1.32 -12.54
CA ILE A 183 4.50 -2.75 -12.20
C ILE A 183 5.86 -3.18 -11.66
N ILE A 184 5.86 -3.85 -10.51
CA ILE A 184 7.07 -4.38 -9.87
C ILE A 184 6.92 -5.90 -9.76
N LEU A 185 7.87 -6.63 -10.34
CA LEU A 185 7.82 -8.09 -10.40
C LEU A 185 8.52 -8.75 -9.21
N ASP A 186 8.20 -10.03 -9.02
CA ASP A 186 8.76 -10.86 -7.95
C ASP A 186 10.29 -10.90 -7.97
N GLY A 187 10.89 -10.85 -6.80
CA GLY A 187 12.34 -10.89 -6.59
C GLY A 187 13.04 -9.55 -6.70
N VAL A 188 12.32 -8.45 -6.97
CA VAL A 188 12.91 -7.10 -7.12
C VAL A 188 13.19 -6.46 -5.77
N ASN A 189 14.39 -5.89 -5.62
CA ASN A 189 14.81 -5.05 -4.52
C ASN A 189 15.04 -3.61 -5.01
N ILE A 190 14.31 -2.66 -4.45
CA ILE A 190 14.43 -1.23 -4.73
C ILE A 190 15.07 -0.57 -3.51
N GLY A 191 16.23 0.06 -3.73
CA GLY A 191 16.98 0.74 -2.66
C GLY A 191 16.29 2.00 -2.15
N ASP A 192 16.86 2.61 -1.10
CA ASP A 192 16.36 3.86 -0.52
C ASP A 192 16.45 5.01 -1.52
N GLY A 193 15.53 5.96 -1.43
CA GLY A 193 15.56 7.20 -2.21
C GLY A 193 15.33 7.02 -3.70
N VAL A 194 14.84 5.88 -4.17
CA VAL A 194 14.61 5.60 -5.60
C VAL A 194 13.37 6.33 -6.11
N VAL A 195 13.47 6.82 -7.33
CA VAL A 195 12.34 7.36 -8.12
C VAL A 195 12.09 6.47 -9.33
N ILE A 196 10.85 5.98 -9.47
CA ILE A 196 10.43 5.20 -10.64
C ILE A 196 9.38 5.97 -11.43
N GLY A 197 9.67 6.24 -12.70
CA GLY A 197 8.77 6.95 -13.60
C GLY A 197 7.47 6.18 -13.86
N ALA A 198 6.40 6.92 -14.12
CA ALA A 198 5.08 6.35 -14.39
C ALA A 198 5.09 5.35 -15.56
N GLY A 199 4.31 4.29 -15.46
CA GLY A 199 4.18 3.25 -16.49
C GLY A 199 5.40 2.33 -16.62
N ALA A 200 6.40 2.42 -15.75
CA ALA A 200 7.56 1.54 -15.81
C ALA A 200 7.21 0.10 -15.36
N VAL A 201 7.94 -0.88 -15.93
CA VAL A 201 7.89 -2.28 -15.50
C VAL A 201 9.25 -2.67 -14.94
N VAL A 202 9.31 -2.82 -13.61
CA VAL A 202 10.55 -3.11 -12.88
C VAL A 202 10.75 -4.62 -12.80
N THR A 203 11.78 -5.09 -13.49
CA THR A 203 12.10 -6.53 -13.63
C THR A 203 13.42 -6.91 -12.98
N LYS A 204 14.19 -5.94 -12.48
CA LYS A 204 15.50 -6.09 -11.85
C LYS A 204 15.64 -5.10 -10.71
N ASP A 205 16.58 -5.37 -9.81
CA ASP A 205 16.93 -4.52 -8.70
C ASP A 205 17.31 -3.11 -9.16
N ILE A 206 16.91 -2.11 -8.36
CA ILE A 206 17.24 -0.71 -8.58
C ILE A 206 18.06 -0.22 -7.36
N PRO A 207 19.31 0.19 -7.56
CA PRO A 207 20.16 0.68 -6.47
C PRO A 207 19.61 1.98 -5.87
N ALA A 208 19.99 2.25 -4.62
CA ALA A 208 19.58 3.44 -3.91
C ALA A 208 19.89 4.73 -4.69
N ASN A 209 19.07 5.78 -4.45
CA ASN A 209 19.23 7.10 -5.05
C ASN A 209 19.27 7.10 -6.59
N SER A 210 18.54 6.18 -7.22
CA SER A 210 18.44 6.10 -8.68
C SER A 210 17.09 6.58 -9.17
N VAL A 211 17.07 7.13 -10.39
CA VAL A 211 15.87 7.41 -11.16
C VAL A 211 15.78 6.38 -12.29
N ALA A 212 14.72 5.56 -12.29
CA ALA A 212 14.49 4.51 -13.28
C ALA A 212 13.20 4.73 -14.05
N VAL A 213 13.18 4.43 -15.34
CA VAL A 213 12.03 4.63 -16.24
C VAL A 213 11.94 3.53 -17.29
N GLY A 214 10.77 3.36 -17.89
CA GLY A 214 10.57 2.55 -19.08
C GLY A 214 10.04 1.14 -18.83
N ASN A 215 9.80 0.40 -19.91
CA ASN A 215 9.37 -0.99 -19.93
C ASN A 215 10.28 -1.80 -20.88
N PRO A 216 11.17 -2.66 -20.36
CA PRO A 216 11.53 -2.81 -18.94
C PRO A 216 12.24 -1.57 -18.39
N ALA A 217 12.12 -1.33 -17.08
CA ALA A 217 12.74 -0.19 -16.40
C ALA A 217 14.28 -0.21 -16.53
N ARG A 218 14.87 0.95 -16.77
CA ARG A 218 16.32 1.17 -16.80
C ARG A 218 16.66 2.39 -15.98
N ILE A 219 17.83 2.37 -15.35
CA ILE A 219 18.36 3.53 -14.65
C ILE A 219 18.64 4.62 -15.67
N LEU A 220 18.03 5.78 -15.46
CA LEU A 220 18.19 6.97 -16.28
C LEU A 220 19.31 7.87 -15.75
N LYS A 221 19.33 8.06 -14.44
CA LYS A 221 20.31 8.92 -13.75
C LYS A 221 20.29 8.64 -12.25
N GLU A 222 21.24 9.22 -11.54
CA GLU A 222 21.19 9.33 -10.07
C GLU A 222 20.24 10.45 -9.63
N ARG A 223 19.69 10.32 -8.44
CA ARG A 223 18.89 11.36 -7.76
C ARG A 223 19.87 12.28 -7.02
N HIS A 224 19.89 13.54 -7.38
CA HIS A 224 20.68 14.59 -6.72
C HIS A 224 19.80 15.45 -5.83
#